data_86b4c9ee883b33e37ec36d063e77afe6
#
_entry.id   86b4c9ee883b33e37ec36d063e77afe6
#
_cell.length_a   1.000
_cell.length_b   1.000
_cell.length_c   1.000
_cell.angle_alpha   90.00
_cell.angle_beta   90.00
_cell.angle_gamma   90.00
#
_symmetry.space_group_name_H-M   'P 1'
#
loop_
_entity.id
_entity.type
_entity.pdbx_description
1 polymer ?
#
loop_
_entity_poly.entity_id
_entity_poly.type
_entity_poly.pdbx_seq_one_letter_code
_entity_poly.pdbx_strand_id
1 'polypeptide(L)'
;GSGLVGSEMCIRDSKSDETGYCVMSVEGEEGEEIFVGTLPGAGEGLYVIAEGEYVNHPQYDIQFKFSSCEIQMPKDTLGIERYLGSGIIKGIGAVLAKKIVKKFKDDTLRIIEEEPERLAEISGISERKAQAIATSYMEKKEFQEVAIFLAQYGISVNLAIRIFNTYGNKVYDILRGNPYKLAEDISGIGFRIADDIAKRMGIAQDSEFRLRSAVLYVLNMAGGEGHMYLPKQLLLRRCVELTRDTATDVEGIYGQSALGYAEYADATSAESAYEQTVSLFEQQLMELLIAGKIMIKQIDEEDVVYLASNYYVELNSARLLTDLQLRYDMEQDELEREIQKIEKEEKLTLDELQRAAVKSAIEAGVAVITGGPGTGKTTIINVIIKYFSKKGMEIKLCAPTGRAAKRMTESTGWPAQTIHRLLEISGAMDCLLYTSPSP
;
A
#
# COMPACT_ATOMS: atom_id res chain seq x y z
N GLY A 1 25.72 27.57 17.88
CA GLY A 1 26.07 28.28 16.68
C GLY A 1 25.60 27.50 15.46
N SER A 2 24.71 28.09 14.68
CA SER A 2 24.35 27.58 13.36
C SER A 2 25.56 27.76 12.44
N GLY A 3 26.22 26.67 12.07
CA GLY A 3 27.34 26.68 11.13
C GLY A 3 26.92 26.15 9.78
N LEU A 4 27.13 26.93 8.72
CA LEU A 4 27.16 26.43 7.35
C LEU A 4 28.53 25.80 7.11
N VAL A 5 28.56 24.49 6.87
CA VAL A 5 29.80 23.80 6.51
C VAL A 5 29.60 23.14 5.15
N GLY A 6 30.35 23.62 4.16
CA GLY A 6 30.46 22.96 2.85
C GLY A 6 31.65 22.01 2.89
N SER A 7 31.44 20.70 2.70
CA SER A 7 32.49 19.71 2.87
C SER A 7 32.25 18.46 2.07
N GLU A 8 33.35 17.76 1.73
CA GLU A 8 33.30 16.47 1.03
C GLU A 8 32.84 15.35 1.97
N MET A 9 31.89 14.55 1.53
CA MET A 9 31.28 13.48 2.30
C MET A 9 31.95 12.13 2.04
N CYS A 10 32.42 11.48 3.11
CA CYS A 10 32.77 10.06 3.10
C CYS A 10 31.78 9.30 3.98
N ILE A 11 31.03 8.34 3.46
CA ILE A 11 30.14 7.54 4.30
C ILE A 11 30.95 6.53 5.08
N ARG A 12 30.91 6.64 6.41
CA ARG A 12 31.37 5.60 7.33
C ARG A 12 30.19 4.98 8.07
N ASP A 13 29.98 3.70 7.81
CA ASP A 13 29.44 2.66 8.68
C ASP A 13 27.95 2.48 8.95
N SER A 14 26.99 3.37 8.77
CA SER A 14 25.59 2.91 8.84
C SER A 14 24.61 3.80 8.09
N LYS A 15 24.07 3.22 7.03
CA LYS A 15 22.91 3.73 6.33
C LYS A 15 21.75 2.80 6.62
N SER A 16 20.72 3.29 7.30
CA SER A 16 19.45 2.55 7.37
C SER A 16 18.67 2.81 6.08
N ASP A 17 18.61 1.82 5.23
CA ASP A 17 17.82 1.90 4.00
C ASP A 17 16.31 2.07 4.29
N GLU A 18 15.87 1.71 5.50
CA GLU A 18 14.46 1.84 5.92
C GLU A 18 14.07 3.24 6.39
N THR A 19 14.96 3.98 7.05
CA THR A 19 14.64 5.29 7.62
C THR A 19 15.33 6.45 6.89
N GLY A 20 16.32 6.17 6.04
CA GLY A 20 17.21 7.17 5.44
C GLY A 20 18.13 7.85 6.44
N TYR A 21 18.15 7.39 7.70
CA TYR A 21 19.07 7.88 8.71
C TYR A 21 20.48 7.45 8.37
N CYS A 22 21.40 8.39 8.36
CA CYS A 22 22.81 8.12 8.05
C CYS A 22 23.72 8.73 9.13
N VAL A 23 24.81 8.04 9.35
CA VAL A 23 26.00 8.53 10.07
C VAL A 23 27.09 8.62 9.02
N MET A 24 27.60 9.81 8.78
CA MET A 24 28.57 10.07 7.74
C MET A 24 29.72 10.86 8.28
N SER A 25 30.92 10.54 7.80
CA SER A 25 32.11 11.37 8.00
C SER A 25 32.16 12.42 6.90
N VAL A 26 32.33 13.65 7.29
CA VAL A 26 32.37 14.81 6.41
C VAL A 26 33.71 15.51 6.61
N GLU A 27 34.47 15.69 5.54
CA GLU A 27 35.78 16.38 5.58
C GLU A 27 35.55 17.87 5.37
N GLY A 28 35.67 18.67 6.47
CA GLY A 28 35.51 20.11 6.48
C GLY A 28 36.84 20.87 6.53
N GLU A 29 36.75 22.21 6.57
CA GLU A 29 37.93 23.07 6.66
C GLU A 29 38.74 22.82 7.94
N GLU A 30 38.10 22.37 9.04
CA GLU A 30 38.72 22.12 10.32
C GLU A 30 39.08 20.64 10.57
N GLY A 31 38.80 19.76 9.61
CA GLY A 31 39.06 18.32 9.67
C GLY A 31 37.82 17.43 9.45
N GLU A 32 37.97 16.17 9.81
CA GLU A 32 36.92 15.15 9.66
C GLU A 32 35.91 15.27 10.81
N GLU A 33 34.64 15.44 10.50
CA GLU A 33 33.52 15.53 11.45
C GLU A 33 32.45 14.47 11.20
N ILE A 34 31.77 14.04 12.26
CA ILE A 34 30.68 13.06 12.14
C ILE A 34 29.34 13.78 12.09
N PHE A 35 28.66 13.64 10.96
CA PHE A 35 27.34 14.19 10.74
C PHE A 35 26.28 13.09 10.91
N VAL A 36 25.19 13.42 11.61
CA VAL A 36 24.09 12.47 11.86
C VAL A 36 22.75 13.10 11.53
N GLY A 37 21.92 12.35 10.82
CA GLY A 37 20.57 12.81 10.47
C GLY A 37 19.98 12.00 9.32
N THR A 38 18.86 12.46 8.79
CA THR A 38 18.18 11.81 7.65
C THR A 38 18.54 12.53 6.37
N LEU A 39 19.31 11.86 5.49
CA LEU A 39 19.74 12.40 4.20
C LEU A 39 19.46 11.42 3.07
N PRO A 40 18.41 11.67 2.26
CA PRO A 40 18.12 10.86 1.08
C PRO A 40 19.22 11.00 0.04
N GLY A 41 19.69 9.87 -0.49
CA GLY A 41 20.67 9.89 -1.59
C GLY A 41 22.12 10.18 -1.18
N ALA A 42 22.42 10.17 0.14
CA ALA A 42 23.79 10.26 0.63
C ALA A 42 24.68 9.22 -0.05
N GLY A 43 25.88 9.65 -0.49
CA GLY A 43 26.87 8.82 -1.17
C GLY A 43 28.26 9.40 -1.04
N GLU A 44 29.29 8.56 -1.14
CA GLU A 44 30.69 9.01 -1.12
C GLU A 44 31.00 9.99 -2.27
N GLY A 45 31.81 10.99 -1.99
CA GLY A 45 32.26 11.98 -2.97
C GLY A 45 31.26 13.08 -3.28
N LEU A 46 30.13 13.15 -2.56
CA LEU A 46 29.18 14.25 -2.68
C LEU A 46 29.56 15.39 -1.72
N TYR A 47 29.24 16.60 -2.10
CA TYR A 47 29.34 17.76 -1.22
C TYR A 47 28.03 17.98 -0.50
N VAL A 48 28.11 18.39 0.76
CA VAL A 48 26.93 18.70 1.57
C VAL A 48 27.04 20.08 2.18
N ILE A 49 25.91 20.79 2.19
CA ILE A 49 25.71 21.99 3.00
C ILE A 49 24.68 21.64 4.05
N ALA A 50 25.04 21.71 5.32
CA ALA A 50 24.18 21.30 6.40
C ALA A 50 24.01 22.41 7.45
N GLU A 51 22.78 22.54 7.96
CA GLU A 51 22.44 23.37 9.10
C GLU A 51 22.02 22.48 10.26
N GLY A 52 22.58 22.73 11.44
CA GLY A 52 22.30 21.89 12.61
C GLY A 52 23.04 22.36 13.85
N GLU A 53 23.15 21.46 14.80
CA GLU A 53 23.80 21.72 16.11
C GLU A 53 24.73 20.57 16.47
N TYR A 54 25.78 20.90 17.20
CA TYR A 54 26.67 19.90 17.77
C TYR A 54 26.03 19.29 19.02
N VAL A 55 25.93 17.96 19.03
CA VAL A 55 25.39 17.17 20.13
C VAL A 55 26.45 16.21 20.68
N ASN A 56 26.52 16.05 21.98
CA ASN A 56 27.43 15.10 22.59
C ASN A 56 26.74 13.74 22.74
N HIS A 57 27.22 12.71 22.02
CA HIS A 57 26.70 11.37 22.14
C HIS A 57 27.45 10.57 23.20
N PRO A 58 26.75 9.85 24.11
CA PRO A 58 27.40 9.15 25.25
C PRO A 58 28.49 8.15 24.87
N GLN A 59 28.49 7.62 23.62
CA GLN A 59 29.41 6.57 23.15
C GLN A 59 30.29 7.00 21.96
N TYR A 60 29.95 8.09 21.28
CA TYR A 60 30.58 8.45 19.97
C TYR A 60 31.08 9.91 19.93
N ASP A 61 31.31 10.54 21.06
CA ASP A 61 31.80 11.92 21.17
C ASP A 61 30.87 12.97 20.53
N ILE A 62 31.44 14.08 20.09
CA ILE A 62 30.71 15.21 19.51
C ILE A 62 30.33 14.85 18.06
N GLN A 63 29.04 14.98 17.77
CA GLN A 63 28.46 14.75 16.44
C GLN A 63 27.72 16.02 16.01
N PHE A 64 27.74 16.32 14.70
CA PHE A 64 26.91 17.37 14.12
C PHE A 64 25.57 16.79 13.71
N LYS A 65 24.52 17.10 14.47
CA LYS A 65 23.16 16.70 14.15
C LYS A 65 22.53 17.75 13.27
N PHE A 66 22.36 17.42 11.99
CA PHE A 66 21.75 18.35 11.05
C PHE A 66 20.21 18.26 11.07
N SER A 67 19.59 19.43 10.99
CA SER A 67 18.15 19.60 10.80
C SER A 67 17.79 19.78 9.33
N SER A 68 18.73 20.35 8.54
CA SER A 68 18.65 20.54 7.10
C SER A 68 20.01 20.16 6.48
N CYS A 69 19.97 19.45 5.37
CA CYS A 69 21.18 19.07 4.63
C CYS A 69 20.88 19.03 3.13
N GLU A 70 21.65 19.81 2.37
CA GLU A 70 21.57 19.88 0.92
C GLU A 70 22.76 19.15 0.29
N ILE A 71 22.48 18.27 -0.67
CA ILE A 71 23.51 17.54 -1.42
C ILE A 71 23.85 18.34 -2.67
N GLN A 72 25.13 18.59 -2.87
CA GLN A 72 25.65 19.21 -4.10
C GLN A 72 26.50 18.20 -4.87
N MET A 73 26.38 18.23 -6.19
CA MET A 73 27.23 17.42 -7.07
C MET A 73 28.66 17.93 -7.01
N PRO A 74 29.65 17.02 -7.02
CA PRO A 74 31.07 17.41 -7.02
C PRO A 74 31.42 18.21 -8.26
N LYS A 75 32.18 19.28 -8.09
CA LYS A 75 32.63 20.16 -9.17
C LYS A 75 34.12 19.94 -9.54
N ASP A 76 34.87 19.35 -8.62
CA ASP A 76 36.28 19.04 -8.84
C ASP A 76 36.51 17.59 -9.26
N THR A 77 37.63 17.34 -9.89
CA THR A 77 37.99 16.02 -10.47
C THR A 77 38.07 14.91 -9.41
N LEU A 78 38.49 15.22 -8.18
CA LEU A 78 38.67 14.22 -7.13
C LEU A 78 37.29 13.78 -6.57
N GLY A 79 36.41 14.72 -6.32
CA GLY A 79 35.03 14.45 -5.89
C GLY A 79 34.26 13.68 -6.96
N ILE A 80 34.40 14.07 -8.24
CA ILE A 80 33.77 13.32 -9.36
C ILE A 80 34.31 11.88 -9.42
N GLU A 81 35.63 11.66 -9.24
CA GLU A 81 36.21 10.31 -9.22
C GLU A 81 35.63 9.46 -8.08
N ARG A 82 35.57 10.01 -6.87
CA ARG A 82 35.00 9.33 -5.70
C ARG A 82 33.52 9.02 -5.90
N TYR A 83 32.73 10.00 -6.34
CA TYR A 83 31.30 9.83 -6.61
C TYR A 83 31.02 8.70 -7.60
N LEU A 84 31.73 8.71 -8.75
CA LEU A 84 31.57 7.65 -9.75
C LEU A 84 32.09 6.31 -9.28
N GLY A 85 33.15 6.31 -8.46
CA GLY A 85 33.84 5.11 -7.96
C GLY A 85 33.09 4.42 -6.77
N SER A 86 32.16 5.11 -6.11
CA SER A 86 31.42 4.63 -4.94
C SER A 86 30.48 3.45 -5.22
N GLY A 87 30.24 3.11 -6.48
CA GLY A 87 29.31 2.06 -6.89
C GLY A 87 27.86 2.52 -7.02
N ILE A 88 27.56 3.79 -6.80
CA ILE A 88 26.23 4.40 -6.96
C ILE A 88 25.75 4.27 -8.42
N ILE A 89 26.67 4.43 -9.38
CA ILE A 89 26.37 4.31 -10.82
C ILE A 89 26.69 2.89 -11.27
N LYS A 90 25.67 2.15 -11.71
CA LYS A 90 25.86 0.79 -12.21
C LYS A 90 26.81 0.74 -13.40
N GLY A 91 27.80 -0.14 -13.32
CA GLY A 91 28.78 -0.33 -14.39
C GLY A 91 30.08 0.50 -14.24
N ILE A 92 30.16 1.37 -13.23
CA ILE A 92 31.41 2.10 -12.90
C ILE A 92 31.88 1.61 -11.52
N GLY A 93 33.11 1.12 -11.46
CA GLY A 93 33.83 0.89 -10.19
C GLY A 93 35.02 1.83 -10.10
N ALA A 94 35.74 1.88 -8.98
CA ALA A 94 36.81 2.82 -8.69
C ALA A 94 37.88 2.89 -9.78
N VAL A 95 38.29 1.75 -10.35
CA VAL A 95 39.32 1.72 -11.43
C VAL A 95 38.79 2.38 -12.69
N LEU A 96 37.52 2.19 -13.03
CA LEU A 96 36.92 2.75 -14.23
C LEU A 96 36.63 4.25 -14.05
N ALA A 97 36.14 4.65 -12.86
CA ALA A 97 35.97 6.05 -12.49
C ALA A 97 37.27 6.86 -12.71
N LYS A 98 38.38 6.34 -12.17
CA LYS A 98 39.70 6.97 -12.36
C LYS A 98 40.07 7.13 -13.82
N LYS A 99 39.81 6.15 -14.69
CA LYS A 99 40.08 6.24 -16.13
C LYS A 99 39.22 7.30 -16.81
N ILE A 100 37.92 7.35 -16.44
CA ILE A 100 36.94 8.30 -17.00
C ILE A 100 37.37 9.73 -16.64
N VAL A 101 37.56 9.97 -15.34
CA VAL A 101 37.91 11.32 -14.85
C VAL A 101 39.30 11.77 -15.32
N LYS A 102 40.27 10.86 -15.42
CA LYS A 102 41.58 11.17 -15.98
C LYS A 102 41.49 11.70 -17.43
N LYS A 103 40.53 11.17 -18.21
CA LYS A 103 40.36 11.55 -19.62
C LYS A 103 39.55 12.83 -19.77
N PHE A 104 38.41 12.93 -19.07
CA PHE A 104 37.46 14.00 -19.28
C PHE A 104 37.48 15.11 -18.22
N LYS A 105 38.21 14.91 -17.11
CA LYS A 105 38.42 15.88 -16.03
C LYS A 105 37.08 16.46 -15.55
N ASP A 106 36.93 17.77 -15.44
CA ASP A 106 35.77 18.48 -14.96
C ASP A 106 34.55 18.33 -15.88
N ASP A 107 34.76 17.98 -17.17
CA ASP A 107 33.68 17.71 -18.13
C ASP A 107 33.05 16.32 -17.97
N THR A 108 33.55 15.49 -17.06
CA THR A 108 33.14 14.08 -16.93
C THR A 108 31.63 13.91 -16.79
N LEU A 109 31.01 14.64 -15.88
CA LEU A 109 29.55 14.50 -15.62
C LEU A 109 28.73 14.98 -16.82
N ARG A 110 29.13 16.08 -17.45
CA ARG A 110 28.51 16.60 -18.68
C ARG A 110 28.59 15.59 -19.81
N ILE A 111 29.76 14.95 -20.01
CA ILE A 111 29.93 13.94 -21.06
C ILE A 111 29.06 12.70 -20.78
N ILE A 112 28.92 12.26 -19.54
CA ILE A 112 28.03 11.16 -19.21
C ILE A 112 26.56 11.52 -19.54
N GLU A 113 26.18 12.79 -19.34
CA GLU A 113 24.80 13.28 -19.53
C GLU A 113 24.49 13.59 -21.00
N GLU A 114 25.37 14.31 -21.69
CA GLU A 114 25.10 14.90 -23.02
C GLU A 114 25.77 14.13 -24.19
N GLU A 115 26.90 13.48 -23.94
CA GLU A 115 27.73 12.85 -24.97
C GLU A 115 28.21 11.44 -24.54
N PRO A 116 27.28 10.54 -24.09
CA PRO A 116 27.66 9.27 -23.48
C PRO A 116 28.45 8.33 -24.40
N GLU A 117 28.31 8.46 -25.70
CA GLU A 117 29.09 7.70 -26.71
C GLU A 117 30.59 7.92 -26.58
N ARG A 118 31.04 9.08 -26.11
CA ARG A 118 32.43 9.39 -25.87
C ARG A 118 33.05 8.56 -24.75
N LEU A 119 32.27 7.98 -23.86
CA LEU A 119 32.78 7.04 -22.88
C LEU A 119 33.41 5.80 -23.54
N ALA A 120 32.96 5.43 -24.76
CA ALA A 120 33.53 4.32 -25.51
C ALA A 120 34.97 4.57 -26.02
N GLU A 121 35.43 5.83 -25.96
CA GLU A 121 36.85 6.17 -26.21
C GLU A 121 37.79 5.59 -25.12
N ILE A 122 37.24 5.11 -24.00
CA ILE A 122 38.00 4.56 -22.88
C ILE A 122 38.09 3.04 -23.02
N SER A 123 39.32 2.51 -22.98
CA SER A 123 39.54 1.07 -23.04
C SER A 123 38.78 0.33 -21.91
N GLY A 124 37.86 -0.57 -22.30
CA GLY A 124 37.02 -1.35 -21.41
C GLY A 124 35.56 -0.84 -21.31
N ILE A 125 35.20 0.19 -22.08
CA ILE A 125 33.81 0.64 -22.24
C ILE A 125 33.40 0.45 -23.70
N SER A 126 32.41 -0.41 -23.92
CA SER A 126 31.74 -0.51 -25.22
C SER A 126 30.61 0.53 -25.31
N GLU A 127 30.15 0.84 -26.53
CA GLU A 127 29.02 1.74 -26.74
C GLU A 127 27.79 1.34 -25.92
N ARG A 128 27.48 0.04 -25.90
CA ARG A 128 26.36 -0.51 -25.05
C ARG A 128 26.60 -0.22 -23.58
N LYS A 129 27.81 -0.36 -23.08
CA LYS A 129 28.16 -0.08 -21.69
C LYS A 129 28.13 1.42 -21.41
N ALA A 130 28.54 2.26 -22.35
CA ALA A 130 28.46 3.71 -22.25
C ALA A 130 27.00 4.17 -22.07
N GLN A 131 26.06 3.65 -22.88
CA GLN A 131 24.65 3.94 -22.75
C GLN A 131 24.04 3.43 -21.42
N ALA A 132 24.43 2.23 -20.96
CA ALA A 132 24.00 1.71 -19.69
C ALA A 132 24.47 2.57 -18.49
N ILE A 133 25.69 3.10 -18.56
CA ILE A 133 26.24 4.03 -17.57
C ILE A 133 25.45 5.33 -17.56
N ALA A 134 25.21 5.92 -18.73
CA ALA A 134 24.43 7.16 -18.86
C ALA A 134 23.01 6.99 -18.33
N THR A 135 22.33 5.91 -18.69
CA THR A 135 21.00 5.59 -18.18
C THR A 135 21.01 5.49 -16.65
N SER A 136 21.96 4.73 -16.07
CA SER A 136 22.05 4.58 -14.60
C SER A 136 22.35 5.90 -13.89
N TYR A 137 23.16 6.78 -14.51
CA TYR A 137 23.47 8.11 -13.98
C TYR A 137 22.22 9.00 -14.01
N MET A 138 21.50 9.04 -15.13
CA MET A 138 20.29 9.84 -15.29
C MET A 138 19.18 9.39 -14.32
N GLU A 139 18.92 8.09 -14.22
CA GLU A 139 17.95 7.54 -13.25
C GLU A 139 18.29 7.98 -11.81
N LYS A 140 19.57 7.98 -11.46
CA LYS A 140 20.02 8.37 -10.12
C LYS A 140 19.86 9.87 -9.88
N LYS A 141 20.21 10.70 -10.86
CA LYS A 141 20.04 12.16 -10.81
C LYS A 141 18.57 12.53 -10.68
N GLU A 142 17.69 11.95 -11.52
CA GLU A 142 16.26 12.16 -11.48
C GLU A 142 15.66 11.77 -10.13
N PHE A 143 16.08 10.61 -9.60
CA PHE A 143 15.62 10.20 -8.26
C PHE A 143 16.06 11.18 -7.17
N GLN A 144 17.30 11.68 -7.21
CA GLN A 144 17.80 12.65 -6.22
C GLN A 144 16.99 13.95 -6.27
N GLU A 145 16.74 14.50 -7.46
CA GLU A 145 15.92 15.70 -7.63
C GLU A 145 14.52 15.52 -7.08
N VAL A 146 13.87 14.40 -7.39
CA VAL A 146 12.54 14.05 -6.85
C VAL A 146 12.58 13.85 -5.35
N ALA A 147 13.60 13.18 -4.81
CA ALA A 147 13.71 12.94 -3.37
C ALA A 147 13.90 14.24 -2.58
N ILE A 148 14.71 15.17 -3.08
CA ILE A 148 14.89 16.51 -2.50
C ILE A 148 13.56 17.27 -2.51
N PHE A 149 12.86 17.26 -3.66
CA PHE A 149 11.55 17.90 -3.77
C PHE A 149 10.54 17.32 -2.78
N LEU A 150 10.47 15.99 -2.66
CA LEU A 150 9.56 15.32 -1.74
C LEU A 150 9.91 15.55 -0.26
N ALA A 151 11.20 15.69 0.05
CA ALA A 151 11.67 15.97 1.41
C ALA A 151 11.15 17.32 1.95
N GLN A 152 10.95 18.32 1.07
CA GLN A 152 10.37 19.62 1.45
C GLN A 152 8.95 19.48 2.05
N TYR A 153 8.23 18.43 1.63
CA TYR A 153 6.90 18.10 2.15
C TYR A 153 6.93 17.06 3.28
N GLY A 154 8.13 16.76 3.82
CA GLY A 154 8.31 15.82 4.93
C GLY A 154 8.12 14.35 4.55
N ILE A 155 8.24 14.04 3.26
CA ILE A 155 8.14 12.68 2.76
C ILE A 155 9.46 11.94 3.02
N SER A 156 9.38 10.79 3.69
CA SER A 156 10.54 9.96 3.99
C SER A 156 11.14 9.35 2.71
N VAL A 157 12.44 9.00 2.77
CA VAL A 157 13.16 8.40 1.62
C VAL A 157 12.48 7.15 1.08
N ASN A 158 12.03 6.26 1.97
CA ASN A 158 11.35 5.03 1.54
C ASN A 158 10.06 5.30 0.81
N LEU A 159 9.33 6.31 1.25
CA LEU A 159 8.14 6.75 0.58
C LEU A 159 8.48 7.43 -0.74
N ALA A 160 9.54 8.24 -0.80
CA ALA A 160 10.04 8.86 -2.02
C ALA A 160 10.46 7.83 -3.08
N ILE A 161 11.14 6.74 -2.67
CA ILE A 161 11.48 5.62 -3.57
C ILE A 161 10.22 5.00 -4.18
N ARG A 162 9.19 4.75 -3.38
CA ARG A 162 7.93 4.16 -3.85
C ARG A 162 7.18 5.09 -4.79
N ILE A 163 7.13 6.38 -4.46
CA ILE A 163 6.52 7.42 -5.29
C ILE A 163 7.26 7.52 -6.62
N PHE A 164 8.59 7.56 -6.59
CA PHE A 164 9.41 7.63 -7.80
C PHE A 164 9.27 6.38 -8.68
N ASN A 165 9.26 5.18 -8.07
CA ASN A 165 9.05 3.93 -8.81
C ASN A 165 7.68 3.87 -9.50
N THR A 166 6.67 4.54 -8.94
CA THR A 166 5.30 4.57 -9.50
C THR A 166 5.16 5.62 -10.59
N TYR A 167 5.69 6.82 -10.39
CA TYR A 167 5.42 7.98 -11.24
C TYR A 167 6.63 8.52 -12.00
N GLY A 168 7.87 8.18 -11.58
CA GLY A 168 9.08 8.82 -12.11
C GLY A 168 9.01 10.34 -11.98
N ASN A 169 9.39 11.05 -13.03
CA ASN A 169 9.34 12.51 -13.08
C ASN A 169 7.94 13.11 -13.13
N LYS A 170 6.89 12.29 -13.39
CA LYS A 170 5.50 12.77 -13.35
C LYS A 170 5.02 13.12 -11.94
N VAL A 171 5.80 12.80 -10.92
CA VAL A 171 5.47 13.12 -9.53
C VAL A 171 5.19 14.61 -9.31
N TYR A 172 5.94 15.49 -9.99
CA TYR A 172 5.72 16.94 -9.89
C TYR A 172 4.33 17.37 -10.34
N ASP A 173 3.85 16.82 -11.46
CA ASP A 173 2.53 17.13 -12.00
C ASP A 173 1.43 16.49 -11.15
N ILE A 174 1.65 15.27 -10.67
CA ILE A 174 0.71 14.56 -9.79
C ILE A 174 0.52 15.34 -8.50
N LEU A 175 1.59 15.74 -7.82
CA LEU A 175 1.49 16.46 -6.56
C LEU A 175 0.88 17.84 -6.73
N ARG A 176 1.23 18.58 -7.78
CA ARG A 176 0.64 19.89 -8.08
C ARG A 176 -0.83 19.81 -8.46
N GLY A 177 -1.22 18.76 -9.18
CA GLY A 177 -2.59 18.56 -9.64
C GLY A 177 -3.50 17.97 -8.56
N ASN A 178 -3.11 16.83 -7.99
CA ASN A 178 -3.88 16.14 -6.97
C ASN A 178 -2.98 15.24 -6.10
N PRO A 179 -2.48 15.72 -4.95
CA PRO A 179 -1.62 14.94 -4.06
C PRO A 179 -2.32 13.71 -3.46
N TYR A 180 -3.65 13.69 -3.38
CA TYR A 180 -4.41 12.54 -2.86
C TYR A 180 -4.33 11.30 -3.78
N LYS A 181 -3.89 11.50 -5.02
CA LYS A 181 -3.63 10.38 -5.93
C LYS A 181 -2.55 9.43 -5.41
N LEU A 182 -1.64 9.92 -4.56
CA LEU A 182 -0.69 9.06 -3.86
C LEU A 182 -1.38 7.98 -3.01
N ALA A 183 -2.51 8.31 -2.38
CA ALA A 183 -3.27 7.36 -1.56
C ALA A 183 -4.09 6.37 -2.40
N GLU A 184 -4.43 6.73 -3.64
CA GLU A 184 -5.12 5.84 -4.57
C GLU A 184 -4.18 4.82 -5.22
N ASP A 185 -2.97 5.26 -5.62
CA ASP A 185 -2.08 4.51 -6.49
C ASP A 185 -0.95 3.76 -5.73
N ILE A 186 -0.62 4.17 -4.49
CA ILE A 186 0.52 3.61 -3.75
C ILE A 186 0.07 2.91 -2.48
N SER A 187 0.19 1.59 -2.45
CA SER A 187 -0.10 0.79 -1.26
C SER A 187 0.69 1.29 -0.04
N GLY A 188 0.02 1.50 1.10
CA GLY A 188 0.61 1.99 2.35
C GLY A 188 0.74 3.51 2.45
N ILE A 189 0.27 4.28 1.45
CA ILE A 189 -0.05 5.69 1.62
C ILE A 189 -1.56 5.79 1.87
N GLY A 190 -1.94 6.08 3.12
CA GLY A 190 -3.34 6.33 3.44
C GLY A 190 -3.72 7.81 3.28
N PHE A 191 -5.01 8.09 3.42
CA PHE A 191 -5.55 9.46 3.34
C PHE A 191 -4.77 10.45 4.22
N ARG A 192 -4.45 10.09 5.48
CA ARG A 192 -3.76 10.99 6.42
C ARG A 192 -2.39 11.45 5.92
N ILE A 193 -1.60 10.54 5.34
CA ILE A 193 -0.28 10.89 4.79
C ILE A 193 -0.44 11.82 3.59
N ALA A 194 -1.38 11.51 2.69
CA ALA A 194 -1.67 12.36 1.53
C ALA A 194 -2.22 13.73 1.96
N ASP A 195 -3.05 13.79 3.01
CA ASP A 195 -3.62 15.02 3.58
C ASP A 195 -2.54 15.91 4.21
N ASP A 196 -1.59 15.32 4.93
CA ASP A 196 -0.44 16.07 5.50
C ASP A 196 0.44 16.66 4.40
N ILE A 197 0.68 15.93 3.32
CA ILE A 197 1.41 16.42 2.15
C ILE A 197 0.63 17.56 1.49
N ALA A 198 -0.67 17.37 1.24
CA ALA A 198 -1.53 18.36 0.63
C ALA A 198 -1.60 19.65 1.43
N LYS A 199 -1.70 19.58 2.76
CA LYS A 199 -1.66 20.75 3.66
C LYS A 199 -0.33 21.50 3.54
N ARG A 200 0.79 20.83 3.53
CA ARG A 200 2.13 21.44 3.34
C ARG A 200 2.29 22.08 1.96
N MET A 201 1.57 21.57 0.96
CA MET A 201 1.52 22.14 -0.37
C MET A 201 0.53 23.33 -0.49
N GLY A 202 -0.22 23.66 0.58
CA GLY A 202 -1.19 24.74 0.59
C GLY A 202 -2.51 24.40 -0.10
N ILE A 203 -2.86 23.13 -0.23
CA ILE A 203 -4.17 22.71 -0.76
C ILE A 203 -5.25 23.06 0.27
N ALA A 204 -6.32 23.70 -0.23
CA ALA A 204 -7.42 24.13 0.61
C ALA A 204 -8.15 22.95 1.27
N GLN A 205 -8.65 23.16 2.50
CA GLN A 205 -9.31 22.11 3.29
C GLN A 205 -10.64 21.65 2.69
N ASP A 206 -11.31 22.50 1.94
CA ASP A 206 -12.55 22.25 1.20
C ASP A 206 -12.30 21.79 -0.26
N SER A 207 -11.05 21.49 -0.60
CA SER A 207 -10.68 21.02 -1.94
C SER A 207 -11.48 19.76 -2.32
N GLU A 208 -12.05 19.77 -3.52
CA GLU A 208 -12.77 18.62 -4.09
C GLU A 208 -11.94 17.33 -4.04
N PHE A 209 -10.64 17.42 -4.31
CA PHE A 209 -9.73 16.28 -4.25
C PHE A 209 -9.64 15.68 -2.85
N ARG A 210 -9.58 16.54 -1.82
CA ARG A 210 -9.59 16.14 -0.42
C ARG A 210 -10.85 15.40 -0.05
N LEU A 211 -11.99 15.99 -0.37
CA LEU A 211 -13.29 15.44 -0.03
C LEU A 211 -13.56 14.11 -0.74
N ARG A 212 -13.23 14.01 -2.03
CA ARG A 212 -13.35 12.75 -2.81
C ARG A 212 -12.46 11.66 -2.24
N SER A 213 -11.21 11.99 -1.94
CA SER A 213 -10.27 11.02 -1.35
C SER A 213 -10.73 10.55 0.03
N ALA A 214 -11.29 11.44 0.86
CA ALA A 214 -11.86 11.08 2.15
C ALA A 214 -13.02 10.07 2.01
N VAL A 215 -13.95 10.29 1.08
CA VAL A 215 -15.05 9.36 0.80
C VAL A 215 -14.52 7.98 0.42
N LEU A 216 -13.61 7.93 -0.56
CA LEU A 216 -13.04 6.66 -1.04
C LEU A 216 -12.25 5.95 0.07
N TYR A 217 -11.51 6.70 0.88
CA TYR A 217 -10.77 6.15 2.01
C TYR A 217 -11.70 5.53 3.07
N VAL A 218 -12.77 6.23 3.48
CA VAL A 218 -13.73 5.72 4.46
C VAL A 218 -14.40 4.45 3.96
N LEU A 219 -14.79 4.40 2.69
CA LEU A 219 -15.38 3.20 2.09
C LEU A 219 -14.37 2.03 2.01
N ASN A 220 -13.10 2.29 1.70
CA ASN A 220 -12.05 1.29 1.71
C ASN A 220 -11.79 0.73 3.12
N MET A 221 -11.76 1.60 4.12
CA MET A 221 -11.62 1.19 5.54
C MET A 221 -12.78 0.30 5.97
N ALA A 222 -14.02 0.68 5.62
CA ALA A 222 -15.20 -0.14 5.89
C ALA A 222 -15.11 -1.50 5.20
N GLY A 223 -14.56 -1.57 3.98
CA GLY A 223 -14.25 -2.83 3.29
C GLY A 223 -13.29 -3.71 4.07
N GLY A 224 -12.24 -3.12 4.65
CA GLY A 224 -11.31 -3.82 5.56
C GLY A 224 -11.96 -4.32 6.86
N GLU A 225 -13.01 -3.66 7.33
CA GLU A 225 -13.86 -4.07 8.46
C GLU A 225 -14.88 -5.18 8.08
N GLY A 226 -14.96 -5.55 6.80
CA GLY A 226 -15.87 -6.56 6.28
C GLY A 226 -17.20 -6.02 5.73
N HIS A 227 -17.33 -4.71 5.56
CA HIS A 227 -18.53 -4.08 5.02
C HIS A 227 -18.42 -3.88 3.50
N MET A 228 -19.41 -4.28 2.75
CA MET A 228 -19.47 -4.04 1.30
C MET A 228 -19.92 -2.63 0.97
N TYR A 229 -20.73 -2.03 1.84
CA TYR A 229 -21.27 -0.67 1.74
C TYR A 229 -21.37 0.00 3.11
N LEU A 230 -21.63 1.30 3.10
CA LEU A 230 -22.05 2.04 4.28
C LEU A 230 -23.38 2.76 4.01
N PRO A 231 -24.28 2.88 5.02
CA PRO A 231 -25.36 3.83 4.99
C PRO A 231 -24.86 5.24 4.69
N LYS A 232 -25.56 5.97 3.80
CA LYS A 232 -25.10 7.30 3.35
C LYS A 232 -24.86 8.25 4.52
N GLN A 233 -25.74 8.25 5.52
CA GLN A 233 -25.60 9.12 6.69
C GLN A 233 -24.36 8.78 7.53
N LEU A 234 -24.08 7.47 7.71
CA LEU A 234 -22.90 7.01 8.43
C LEU A 234 -21.63 7.35 7.69
N LEU A 235 -21.62 7.20 6.35
CA LEU A 235 -20.50 7.59 5.49
C LEU A 235 -20.18 9.07 5.64
N LEU A 236 -21.18 9.95 5.49
CA LEU A 236 -21.02 11.39 5.60
C LEU A 236 -20.46 11.79 6.97
N ARG A 237 -21.00 11.21 8.04
CA ARG A 237 -20.51 11.44 9.40
C ARG A 237 -19.04 11.03 9.54
N ARG A 238 -18.66 9.83 9.10
CA ARG A 238 -17.25 9.35 9.15
C ARG A 238 -16.33 10.24 8.30
N CYS A 239 -16.80 10.76 7.15
CA CYS A 239 -16.03 11.66 6.32
C CYS A 239 -15.79 13.01 7.00
N VAL A 240 -16.80 13.59 7.64
CA VAL A 240 -16.65 14.83 8.42
C VAL A 240 -15.69 14.62 9.59
N GLU A 241 -15.82 13.52 10.34
CA GLU A 241 -14.91 13.18 11.44
C GLU A 241 -13.46 13.02 10.97
N LEU A 242 -13.23 12.38 9.80
CA LEU A 242 -11.91 12.18 9.22
C LEU A 242 -11.23 13.49 8.81
N THR A 243 -12.02 14.45 8.29
CA THR A 243 -11.49 15.71 7.74
C THR A 243 -11.42 16.84 8.76
N ARG A 244 -11.92 16.66 9.98
CA ARG A 244 -11.72 17.61 11.07
C ARG A 244 -10.23 17.71 11.41
N ASP A 245 -9.74 18.94 11.53
CA ASP A 245 -8.37 19.19 11.98
C ASP A 245 -8.27 18.94 13.47
N THR A 246 -7.51 17.91 13.84
CA THR A 246 -7.22 17.58 15.25
C THR A 246 -6.48 18.70 16.00
N ALA A 247 -5.88 19.65 15.28
CA ALA A 247 -5.14 20.76 15.86
C ALA A 247 -6.07 21.85 16.46
N THR A 248 -7.28 22.00 15.95
CA THR A 248 -8.27 22.96 16.50
C THR A 248 -9.12 22.36 17.62
N ASP A 249 -9.23 21.03 17.68
CA ASP A 249 -10.05 20.33 18.68
C ASP A 249 -9.28 19.99 19.98
N VAL A 250 -7.93 20.00 19.98
CA VAL A 250 -7.14 19.67 21.19
C VAL A 250 -7.13 20.82 22.21
N GLU A 251 -7.31 22.07 21.79
CA GLU A 251 -7.49 23.18 22.73
C GLU A 251 -8.92 23.30 23.29
N GLY A 252 -9.91 22.68 22.62
CA GLY A 252 -11.33 22.76 22.99
C GLY A 252 -11.86 21.64 23.89
N ILE A 253 -11.22 20.45 23.93
CA ILE A 253 -11.82 19.25 24.58
C ILE A 253 -11.01 18.73 25.78
N TYR A 254 -9.73 19.05 25.94
CA TYR A 254 -8.91 18.57 27.07
C TYR A 254 -8.26 19.66 27.90
N GLY A 255 -8.82 20.86 27.91
CA GLY A 255 -8.49 21.89 28.90
C GLY A 255 -9.29 21.67 30.18
N GLN A 256 -9.08 20.59 30.93
CA GLN A 256 -9.49 20.53 32.34
C GLN A 256 -8.53 21.39 33.19
N SER A 257 -8.65 22.71 33.08
CA SER A 257 -8.34 23.66 34.15
C SER A 257 -8.61 25.09 33.69
N ALA A 258 -9.79 25.37 33.18
CA ALA A 258 -10.36 26.71 33.23
C ALA A 258 -11.88 26.55 33.41
N LEU A 259 -12.28 26.25 34.62
CA LEU A 259 -13.63 26.47 35.11
C LEU A 259 -13.94 27.96 34.91
N GLY A 260 -14.87 28.24 34.02
CA GLY A 260 -15.53 29.52 33.89
C GLY A 260 -15.11 30.31 32.62
N TYR A 261 -16.07 30.42 31.72
CA TYR A 261 -16.17 31.27 30.51
C TYR A 261 -16.00 30.61 29.14
N ALA A 262 -16.45 29.37 28.90
CA ALA A 262 -16.66 28.84 27.55
C ALA A 262 -18.10 28.33 27.37
N GLU A 263 -19.10 29.06 27.84
CA GLU A 263 -20.51 28.64 27.83
C GLU A 263 -21.36 29.33 26.76
N TYR A 264 -20.78 30.04 25.81
CA TYR A 264 -21.51 30.70 24.70
C TYR A 264 -20.73 30.74 23.38
N ALA A 265 -20.01 29.69 23.00
CA ALA A 265 -19.72 29.50 21.58
C ALA A 265 -20.91 28.75 20.96
N ASP A 266 -21.68 29.49 20.22
CA ASP A 266 -22.97 29.22 19.65
C ASP A 266 -23.10 27.79 19.07
N ALA A 267 -23.87 26.92 19.71
CA ALA A 267 -24.17 25.58 19.20
C ALA A 267 -24.76 25.64 17.77
N THR A 268 -25.45 26.74 17.46
CA THR A 268 -26.00 27.04 16.12
C THR A 268 -24.90 27.26 15.07
N SER A 269 -23.74 27.80 15.42
CA SER A 269 -22.64 28.01 14.46
C SER A 269 -21.90 26.70 14.13
N ALA A 270 -21.75 25.81 15.12
CA ALA A 270 -21.13 24.50 14.92
C ALA A 270 -22.03 23.56 14.10
N GLU A 271 -23.34 23.62 14.33
CA GLU A 271 -24.32 22.85 13.57
C GLU A 271 -24.41 23.31 12.11
N SER A 272 -24.40 24.63 11.89
CA SER A 272 -24.35 25.22 10.54
C SER A 272 -23.07 24.85 9.78
N ALA A 273 -21.91 24.85 10.45
CA ALA A 273 -20.63 24.42 9.84
C ALA A 273 -20.62 22.93 9.49
N TYR A 274 -21.23 22.10 10.34
CA TYR A 274 -21.40 20.65 10.05
C TYR A 274 -22.28 20.46 8.82
N GLU A 275 -23.45 21.09 8.74
CA GLU A 275 -24.37 21.00 7.60
C GLU A 275 -23.72 21.46 6.29
N GLN A 276 -22.96 22.56 6.33
CA GLN A 276 -22.19 23.01 5.16
C GLN A 276 -21.19 21.98 4.69
N THR A 277 -20.43 21.39 5.61
CA THR A 277 -19.45 20.33 5.29
C THR A 277 -20.14 19.09 4.71
N VAL A 278 -21.27 18.68 5.29
CA VAL A 278 -22.08 17.58 4.76
C VAL A 278 -22.54 17.85 3.34
N SER A 279 -23.01 19.09 3.05
CA SER A 279 -23.45 19.50 1.71
C SER A 279 -22.31 19.41 0.69
N LEU A 280 -21.08 19.80 1.06
CA LEU A 280 -19.90 19.64 0.21
C LEU A 280 -19.61 18.16 -0.10
N PHE A 281 -19.70 17.29 0.90
CA PHE A 281 -19.55 15.84 0.68
C PHE A 281 -20.64 15.27 -0.21
N GLU A 282 -21.90 15.71 -0.06
CA GLU A 282 -23.00 15.27 -0.93
C GLU A 282 -22.76 15.61 -2.40
N GLN A 283 -22.25 16.82 -2.67
CA GLN A 283 -21.83 17.18 -4.03
C GLN A 283 -20.76 16.21 -4.56
N GLN A 284 -19.74 15.90 -3.74
CA GLN A 284 -18.67 15.01 -4.16
C GLN A 284 -19.15 13.55 -4.31
N LEU A 285 -20.16 13.09 -3.58
CA LEU A 285 -20.78 11.79 -3.82
C LEU A 285 -21.41 11.73 -5.21
N MET A 286 -22.09 12.78 -5.66
CA MET A 286 -22.65 12.82 -7.01
C MET A 286 -21.58 12.79 -8.10
N GLU A 287 -20.48 13.52 -7.91
CA GLU A 287 -19.35 13.50 -8.84
C GLU A 287 -18.66 12.12 -8.90
N LEU A 288 -18.47 11.47 -7.75
CA LEU A 288 -17.93 10.12 -7.68
C LEU A 288 -18.86 9.07 -8.30
N LEU A 289 -20.18 9.25 -8.17
CA LEU A 289 -21.18 8.41 -8.83
C LEU A 289 -21.13 8.57 -10.35
N ILE A 290 -21.05 9.80 -10.85
CA ILE A 290 -20.92 10.10 -12.29
C ILE A 290 -19.60 9.54 -12.83
N ALA A 291 -18.51 9.65 -12.06
CA ALA A 291 -17.21 9.08 -12.40
C ALA A 291 -17.16 7.53 -12.30
N GLY A 292 -18.23 6.89 -11.87
CA GLY A 292 -18.30 5.42 -11.72
C GLY A 292 -17.38 4.85 -10.64
N LYS A 293 -16.96 5.67 -9.67
CA LYS A 293 -16.10 5.23 -8.55
C LYS A 293 -16.90 4.64 -7.39
N ILE A 294 -18.14 5.07 -7.25
CA ILE A 294 -19.09 4.58 -6.24
C ILE A 294 -20.43 4.21 -6.87
N MET A 295 -21.23 3.45 -6.14
CA MET A 295 -22.61 3.14 -6.47
C MET A 295 -23.50 3.51 -5.30
N ILE A 296 -24.62 4.18 -5.55
CA ILE A 296 -25.64 4.47 -4.54
C ILE A 296 -26.86 3.60 -4.84
N LYS A 297 -27.32 2.89 -3.85
CA LYS A 297 -28.48 1.98 -3.91
C LYS A 297 -29.39 2.22 -2.72
N GLN A 298 -30.63 1.78 -2.83
CA GLN A 298 -31.58 1.76 -1.73
C GLN A 298 -31.76 0.33 -1.23
N ILE A 299 -31.52 0.12 0.06
CA ILE A 299 -31.72 -1.15 0.76
C ILE A 299 -32.55 -0.86 2.00
N ASP A 300 -33.68 -1.56 2.16
CA ASP A 300 -34.60 -1.39 3.30
C ASP A 300 -34.97 0.11 3.55
N GLU A 301 -35.27 0.84 2.48
CA GLU A 301 -35.64 2.26 2.49
C GLU A 301 -34.48 3.21 2.87
N GLU A 302 -33.25 2.71 3.05
CA GLU A 302 -32.07 3.49 3.36
C GLU A 302 -31.13 3.60 2.15
N ASP A 303 -30.61 4.82 1.87
CA ASP A 303 -29.58 5.00 0.85
C ASP A 303 -28.25 4.47 1.37
N VAL A 304 -27.64 3.57 0.60
CA VAL A 304 -26.34 2.97 0.90
C VAL A 304 -25.35 3.25 -0.21
N VAL A 305 -24.10 3.42 0.15
CA VAL A 305 -23.01 3.78 -0.76
C VAL A 305 -21.94 2.67 -0.76
N TYR A 306 -21.68 2.13 -1.96
CA TYR A 306 -20.63 1.16 -2.23
C TYR A 306 -19.44 1.80 -2.92
N LEU A 307 -18.23 1.26 -2.72
CA LEU A 307 -17.25 1.33 -3.79
C LEU A 307 -17.77 0.57 -5.01
N ALA A 308 -17.56 1.09 -6.21
CA ALA A 308 -18.03 0.43 -7.43
C ALA A 308 -17.47 -1.00 -7.57
N SER A 309 -16.20 -1.22 -7.23
CA SER A 309 -15.57 -2.55 -7.17
C SER A 309 -16.33 -3.52 -6.28
N ASN A 310 -16.65 -3.09 -5.04
CA ASN A 310 -17.35 -3.92 -4.07
C ASN A 310 -18.77 -4.27 -4.53
N TYR A 311 -19.47 -3.28 -5.10
CA TYR A 311 -20.80 -3.51 -5.66
C TYR A 311 -20.80 -4.58 -6.75
N TYR A 312 -19.88 -4.50 -7.69
CA TYR A 312 -19.81 -5.50 -8.77
C TYR A 312 -19.33 -6.86 -8.29
N VAL A 313 -18.43 -6.92 -7.30
CA VAL A 313 -18.02 -8.18 -6.65
C VAL A 313 -19.24 -8.85 -6.00
N GLU A 314 -20.03 -8.11 -5.22
CA GLU A 314 -21.25 -8.63 -4.58
C GLU A 314 -22.29 -9.08 -5.61
N LEU A 315 -22.57 -8.24 -6.61
CA LEU A 315 -23.52 -8.54 -7.67
C LEU A 315 -23.12 -9.80 -8.47
N ASN A 316 -21.86 -9.89 -8.87
CA ASN A 316 -21.36 -11.04 -9.63
C ASN A 316 -21.35 -12.32 -8.77
N SER A 317 -21.00 -12.21 -7.47
CA SER A 317 -21.05 -13.34 -6.54
C SER A 317 -22.49 -13.84 -6.36
N ALA A 318 -23.43 -12.91 -6.17
CA ALA A 318 -24.86 -13.27 -6.07
C ALA A 318 -25.37 -13.94 -7.35
N ARG A 319 -25.01 -13.39 -8.53
CA ARG A 319 -25.36 -13.99 -9.83
C ARG A 319 -24.81 -15.41 -9.98
N LEU A 320 -23.50 -15.59 -9.73
CA LEU A 320 -22.87 -16.91 -9.81
C LEU A 320 -23.49 -17.92 -8.84
N LEU A 321 -23.81 -17.49 -7.62
CA LEU A 321 -24.52 -18.35 -6.67
C LEU A 321 -25.93 -18.70 -7.15
N THR A 322 -26.64 -17.75 -7.75
CA THR A 322 -27.97 -17.98 -8.33
C THR A 322 -27.89 -18.96 -9.50
N ASP A 323 -26.89 -18.80 -10.37
CA ASP A 323 -26.69 -19.71 -11.53
C ASP A 323 -26.32 -21.14 -11.06
N LEU A 324 -25.69 -21.28 -9.89
CA LEU A 324 -25.40 -22.58 -9.26
C LEU A 324 -26.58 -23.16 -8.47
N GLN A 325 -27.63 -22.41 -8.21
CA GLN A 325 -28.83 -22.88 -7.49
C GLN A 325 -29.71 -23.78 -8.38
N LEU A 326 -29.10 -24.85 -8.87
CA LEU A 326 -29.85 -25.89 -9.60
C LEU A 326 -30.40 -26.88 -8.57
N ARG A 327 -31.61 -27.41 -8.86
CA ARG A 327 -32.16 -28.59 -8.18
C ARG A 327 -32.06 -29.76 -9.11
N TYR A 328 -31.50 -30.86 -8.62
CA TYR A 328 -31.43 -32.12 -9.36
C TYR A 328 -32.60 -32.98 -8.89
N ASP A 329 -33.55 -33.25 -9.78
CA ASP A 329 -34.64 -34.18 -9.51
C ASP A 329 -34.09 -35.60 -9.38
N MET A 330 -34.17 -36.13 -8.15
CA MET A 330 -33.73 -37.49 -7.83
C MET A 330 -34.88 -38.29 -7.30
N GLU A 331 -34.92 -39.57 -7.63
CA GLU A 331 -35.91 -40.49 -7.10
C GLU A 331 -35.58 -40.71 -5.61
N GLN A 332 -36.48 -40.26 -4.74
CA GLN A 332 -36.24 -40.21 -3.28
C GLN A 332 -35.93 -41.59 -2.69
N ASP A 333 -36.58 -42.64 -3.21
CA ASP A 333 -36.39 -44.03 -2.75
C ASP A 333 -35.02 -44.57 -3.17
N GLU A 334 -34.47 -44.13 -4.32
CA GLU A 334 -33.15 -44.50 -4.75
C GLU A 334 -32.09 -43.79 -3.89
N LEU A 335 -32.25 -42.48 -3.68
CA LEU A 335 -31.34 -41.67 -2.87
C LEU A 335 -31.27 -42.24 -1.43
N GLU A 336 -32.42 -42.55 -0.85
CA GLU A 336 -32.49 -43.13 0.49
C GLU A 336 -31.74 -44.48 0.57
N ARG A 337 -31.95 -45.35 -0.40
CA ARG A 337 -31.24 -46.65 -0.48
C ARG A 337 -29.72 -46.48 -0.60
N GLU A 338 -29.26 -45.49 -1.37
CA GLU A 338 -27.83 -45.20 -1.53
C GLU A 338 -27.22 -44.66 -0.23
N ILE A 339 -27.89 -43.74 0.46
CA ILE A 339 -27.48 -43.24 1.78
C ILE A 339 -27.38 -44.40 2.80
N GLN A 340 -28.41 -45.26 2.87
CA GLN A 340 -28.43 -46.43 3.75
C GLN A 340 -27.27 -47.43 3.46
N LYS A 341 -26.89 -47.59 2.18
CA LYS A 341 -25.73 -48.41 1.84
C LYS A 341 -24.43 -47.81 2.40
N ILE A 342 -24.28 -46.46 2.28
CA ILE A 342 -23.11 -45.77 2.81
C ILE A 342 -23.08 -45.87 4.33
N GLU A 343 -24.22 -45.70 5.02
CA GLU A 343 -24.32 -45.87 6.49
C GLU A 343 -23.83 -47.27 6.94
N LYS A 344 -24.24 -48.33 6.22
CA LYS A 344 -23.83 -49.70 6.50
C LYS A 344 -22.32 -49.92 6.24
N GLU A 345 -21.78 -49.38 5.14
CA GLU A 345 -20.38 -49.50 4.79
C GLU A 345 -19.48 -48.79 5.80
N GLU A 346 -19.86 -47.56 6.20
CA GLU A 346 -19.11 -46.72 7.13
C GLU A 346 -19.41 -47.05 8.61
N LYS A 347 -20.32 -48.00 8.88
CA LYS A 347 -20.78 -48.36 10.22
C LYS A 347 -21.23 -47.18 11.07
N LEU A 348 -21.98 -46.27 10.48
CA LEU A 348 -22.55 -45.09 11.11
C LEU A 348 -24.07 -45.07 10.93
N THR A 349 -24.75 -44.26 11.75
CA THR A 349 -26.17 -43.99 11.61
C THR A 349 -26.39 -42.48 11.65
N LEU A 350 -27.03 -41.94 10.65
CA LEU A 350 -27.40 -40.51 10.59
C LEU A 350 -28.69 -40.30 11.37
N ASP A 351 -28.75 -39.22 12.15
CA ASP A 351 -30.04 -38.73 12.67
C ASP A 351 -30.88 -38.08 11.54
N GLU A 352 -32.13 -37.73 11.84
CA GLU A 352 -33.04 -37.18 10.84
C GLU A 352 -32.56 -35.87 10.24
N LEU A 353 -31.95 -34.98 11.05
CA LEU A 353 -31.45 -33.69 10.57
C LEU A 353 -30.17 -33.87 9.73
N GLN A 354 -29.28 -34.75 10.15
CA GLN A 354 -28.08 -35.10 9.39
C GLN A 354 -28.43 -35.73 8.03
N ARG A 355 -29.43 -36.61 8.00
CA ARG A 355 -29.94 -37.23 6.77
C ARG A 355 -30.56 -36.20 5.84
N ALA A 356 -31.36 -35.28 6.39
CA ALA A 356 -31.94 -34.18 5.63
C ALA A 356 -30.87 -33.26 5.04
N ALA A 357 -29.80 -32.98 5.81
CA ALA A 357 -28.65 -32.18 5.33
C ALA A 357 -27.91 -32.89 4.19
N VAL A 358 -27.67 -34.20 4.29
CA VAL A 358 -27.03 -34.99 3.20
C VAL A 358 -27.91 -34.94 1.94
N LYS A 359 -29.22 -35.20 2.05
CA LYS A 359 -30.14 -35.15 0.91
C LYS A 359 -30.13 -33.78 0.25
N SER A 360 -30.29 -32.70 1.06
CA SER A 360 -30.26 -31.32 0.57
C SER A 360 -28.97 -31.00 -0.17
N ALA A 361 -27.81 -31.46 0.33
CA ALA A 361 -26.53 -31.22 -0.33
C ALA A 361 -26.36 -32.02 -1.65
N ILE A 362 -27.00 -33.15 -1.78
CA ILE A 362 -26.97 -33.97 -3.01
C ILE A 362 -27.92 -33.39 -4.09
N GLU A 363 -29.09 -32.91 -3.65
CA GLU A 363 -30.10 -32.38 -4.57
C GLU A 363 -29.85 -30.93 -5.00
N ALA A 364 -29.07 -30.18 -4.26
CA ALA A 364 -28.83 -28.75 -4.51
C ALA A 364 -27.47 -28.51 -5.14
N GLY A 365 -27.42 -27.59 -6.11
CA GLY A 365 -26.15 -27.11 -6.65
C GLY A 365 -25.32 -26.30 -5.65
N VAL A 366 -25.97 -25.68 -4.66
CA VAL A 366 -25.34 -24.99 -3.52
C VAL A 366 -26.05 -25.37 -2.25
N ALA A 367 -25.34 -25.82 -1.22
CA ALA A 367 -25.87 -26.12 0.09
C ALA A 367 -24.99 -25.53 1.20
N VAL A 368 -25.61 -24.98 2.24
CA VAL A 368 -24.94 -24.46 3.44
C VAL A 368 -25.35 -25.31 4.63
N ILE A 369 -24.36 -25.97 5.26
CA ILE A 369 -24.59 -26.82 6.43
C ILE A 369 -23.95 -26.16 7.65
N THR A 370 -24.77 -25.74 8.59
CA THR A 370 -24.34 -25.10 9.85
C THR A 370 -24.67 -25.99 11.05
N GLY A 371 -23.97 -25.74 12.16
CA GLY A 371 -24.25 -26.47 13.41
C GLY A 371 -23.17 -26.22 14.45
N GLY A 372 -23.47 -26.43 15.71
CA GLY A 372 -22.58 -26.32 16.85
C GLY A 372 -21.42 -27.36 16.83
N PRO A 373 -20.48 -27.28 17.76
CA PRO A 373 -19.48 -28.33 17.99
C PRO A 373 -20.16 -29.66 18.29
N GLY A 374 -19.67 -30.77 17.73
CA GLY A 374 -20.18 -32.11 18.03
C GLY A 374 -21.48 -32.51 17.34
N THR A 375 -22.09 -31.69 16.48
CA THR A 375 -23.33 -32.00 15.75
C THR A 375 -23.14 -32.96 14.56
N GLY A 376 -21.98 -33.55 14.39
CA GLY A 376 -21.71 -34.53 13.32
C GLY A 376 -21.49 -33.93 11.93
N LYS A 377 -21.11 -32.63 11.81
CA LYS A 377 -20.80 -32.03 10.51
C LYS A 377 -19.79 -32.83 9.68
N THR A 378 -18.76 -33.35 10.32
CA THR A 378 -17.76 -34.19 9.65
C THR A 378 -18.36 -35.50 9.12
N THR A 379 -19.29 -36.10 9.87
CA THR A 379 -20.01 -37.30 9.45
C THR A 379 -20.85 -37.02 8.21
N ILE A 380 -21.57 -35.89 8.18
CA ILE A 380 -22.34 -35.42 7.01
C ILE A 380 -21.42 -35.25 5.79
N ILE A 381 -20.29 -34.55 5.97
CA ILE A 381 -19.31 -34.32 4.89
C ILE A 381 -18.77 -35.66 4.34
N ASN A 382 -18.43 -36.61 5.21
CA ASN A 382 -17.95 -37.93 4.80
C ASN A 382 -18.98 -38.71 3.96
N VAL A 383 -20.26 -38.67 4.35
CA VAL A 383 -21.33 -39.32 3.59
C VAL A 383 -21.51 -38.67 2.22
N ILE A 384 -21.46 -37.33 2.15
CA ILE A 384 -21.55 -36.58 0.91
C ILE A 384 -20.36 -36.93 -0.03
N ILE A 385 -19.14 -36.96 0.52
CA ILE A 385 -17.93 -37.35 -0.23
C ILE A 385 -18.08 -38.74 -0.79
N LYS A 386 -18.50 -39.71 0.03
CA LYS A 386 -18.69 -41.11 -0.39
C LYS A 386 -19.74 -41.25 -1.49
N TYR A 387 -20.83 -40.51 -1.36
CA TYR A 387 -21.90 -40.50 -2.37
C TYR A 387 -21.37 -40.04 -3.74
N PHE A 388 -20.75 -38.85 -3.79
CA PHE A 388 -20.24 -38.29 -5.05
C PHE A 388 -19.03 -39.07 -5.62
N SER A 389 -18.20 -39.63 -4.74
CA SER A 389 -17.11 -40.51 -5.16
C SER A 389 -17.61 -41.77 -5.87
N LYS A 390 -18.69 -42.38 -5.34
CA LYS A 390 -19.33 -43.55 -5.99
C LYS A 390 -19.94 -43.23 -7.35
N LYS A 391 -20.36 -41.97 -7.54
CA LYS A 391 -20.83 -41.48 -8.85
C LYS A 391 -19.69 -41.08 -9.80
N GLY A 392 -18.42 -41.25 -9.39
CA GLY A 392 -17.24 -40.94 -10.21
C GLY A 392 -16.97 -39.44 -10.37
N MET A 393 -17.54 -38.60 -9.48
CA MET A 393 -17.35 -37.15 -9.54
C MET A 393 -16.01 -36.75 -8.93
N GLU A 394 -15.36 -35.75 -9.49
CA GLU A 394 -14.15 -35.14 -8.93
C GLU A 394 -14.52 -34.26 -7.71
N ILE A 395 -13.88 -34.53 -6.58
CA ILE A 395 -14.17 -33.84 -5.32
C ILE A 395 -12.93 -33.04 -4.89
N LYS A 396 -13.12 -31.77 -4.62
CA LYS A 396 -12.12 -30.87 -4.08
C LYS A 396 -12.52 -30.40 -2.67
N LEU A 397 -11.64 -30.62 -1.69
CA LEU A 397 -11.84 -30.11 -0.34
C LEU A 397 -10.92 -28.92 -0.08
N CYS A 398 -11.48 -27.85 0.46
CA CYS A 398 -10.68 -26.69 0.83
C CYS A 398 -11.14 -26.03 2.13
N ALA A 399 -10.22 -25.29 2.77
CA ALA A 399 -10.47 -24.57 4.01
C ALA A 399 -9.76 -23.20 3.99
N PRO A 400 -10.18 -22.23 4.81
CA PRO A 400 -9.56 -20.92 4.86
C PRO A 400 -8.09 -20.93 5.32
N THR A 401 -7.72 -21.86 6.20
CA THR A 401 -6.38 -21.95 6.78
C THR A 401 -5.75 -23.31 6.58
N GLY A 402 -4.40 -23.39 6.55
CA GLY A 402 -3.67 -24.64 6.43
C GLY A 402 -3.97 -25.61 7.58
N ARG A 403 -4.16 -25.10 8.81
CA ARG A 403 -4.53 -25.91 9.97
C ARG A 403 -5.92 -26.55 9.81
N ALA A 404 -6.89 -25.78 9.30
CA ALA A 404 -8.23 -26.29 9.03
C ALA A 404 -8.22 -27.31 7.88
N ALA A 405 -7.48 -27.07 6.81
CA ALA A 405 -7.30 -28.01 5.72
C ALA A 405 -6.68 -29.34 6.21
N LYS A 406 -5.64 -29.29 7.03
CA LYS A 406 -5.01 -30.49 7.62
C LYS A 406 -6.00 -31.29 8.46
N ARG A 407 -6.76 -30.62 9.34
CA ARG A 407 -7.81 -31.27 10.14
C ARG A 407 -8.90 -31.91 9.28
N MET A 408 -9.27 -31.23 8.19
CA MET A 408 -10.25 -31.76 7.23
C MET A 408 -9.71 -33.04 6.57
N THR A 409 -8.45 -33.06 6.13
CA THR A 409 -7.82 -34.28 5.61
C THR A 409 -7.79 -35.41 6.63
N GLU A 410 -7.37 -35.12 7.86
CA GLU A 410 -7.31 -36.12 8.94
C GLU A 410 -8.70 -36.71 9.28
N SER A 411 -9.74 -35.89 9.25
CA SER A 411 -11.11 -36.31 9.63
C SER A 411 -11.88 -36.97 8.50
N THR A 412 -11.59 -36.66 7.23
CA THR A 412 -12.30 -37.19 6.07
C THR A 412 -11.55 -38.28 5.33
N GLY A 413 -10.23 -38.36 5.50
CA GLY A 413 -9.34 -39.20 4.71
C GLY A 413 -9.13 -38.71 3.27
N TRP A 414 -9.71 -37.58 2.89
CA TRP A 414 -9.57 -36.98 1.57
C TRP A 414 -8.61 -35.80 1.60
N PRO A 415 -7.78 -35.61 0.55
CA PRO A 415 -6.85 -34.50 0.51
C PRO A 415 -7.59 -33.17 0.49
N ALA A 416 -7.30 -32.30 1.45
CA ALA A 416 -7.81 -30.94 1.53
C ALA A 416 -6.67 -29.92 1.47
N GLN A 417 -6.91 -28.78 0.90
CA GLN A 417 -5.94 -27.68 0.77
C GLN A 417 -6.56 -26.34 1.16
N THR A 418 -5.75 -25.30 1.20
CA THR A 418 -6.31 -23.95 1.44
C THR A 418 -7.05 -23.45 0.19
N ILE A 419 -8.04 -22.58 0.39
CA ILE A 419 -8.78 -21.93 -0.71
C ILE A 419 -7.80 -21.25 -1.67
N HIS A 420 -6.80 -20.50 -1.15
CA HIS A 420 -5.76 -19.85 -1.96
C HIS A 420 -5.00 -20.83 -2.84
N ARG A 421 -4.61 -21.98 -2.27
CA ARG A 421 -3.89 -23.00 -3.04
C ARG A 421 -4.78 -23.68 -4.08
N LEU A 422 -6.05 -23.91 -3.76
CA LEU A 422 -7.00 -24.50 -4.70
C LEU A 422 -7.23 -23.60 -5.91
N LEU A 423 -7.30 -22.29 -5.66
CA LEU A 423 -7.54 -21.26 -6.70
C LEU A 423 -6.24 -20.74 -7.33
N GLU A 424 -5.08 -21.28 -6.93
CA GLU A 424 -3.75 -20.86 -7.42
C GLU A 424 -3.48 -19.37 -7.23
N ILE A 425 -4.09 -18.75 -6.21
CA ILE A 425 -3.90 -17.34 -5.86
C ILE A 425 -2.49 -17.19 -5.28
N SER A 426 -1.57 -16.56 -6.04
CA SER A 426 -0.25 -16.16 -5.57
C SER A 426 -0.27 -14.69 -5.17
N GLY A 427 0.45 -14.30 -4.12
CA GLY A 427 0.47 -12.92 -3.61
C GLY A 427 0.92 -11.85 -4.63
N ALA A 428 1.42 -12.25 -5.80
CA ALA A 428 1.69 -11.38 -6.94
C ALA A 428 0.44 -11.11 -7.82
N MET A 429 -0.64 -11.87 -7.63
CA MET A 429 -1.88 -11.78 -8.42
C MET A 429 -3.00 -10.99 -7.73
N ASP A 430 -2.83 -10.55 -6.50
CA ASP A 430 -3.85 -9.74 -5.80
C ASP A 430 -4.20 -8.44 -6.55
N CYS A 431 -3.35 -8.01 -7.49
CA CYS A 431 -3.61 -6.85 -8.35
C CYS A 431 -4.49 -7.14 -9.58
N LEU A 432 -4.65 -8.41 -9.98
CA LEU A 432 -5.35 -8.76 -11.24
C LEU A 432 -6.81 -9.20 -11.05
N LEU A 433 -7.22 -9.55 -9.83
CA LEU A 433 -8.62 -9.93 -9.54
C LEU A 433 -9.58 -8.73 -9.50
N TYR A 434 -9.05 -7.50 -9.51
CA TYR A 434 -9.83 -6.25 -9.49
C TYR A 434 -9.86 -5.51 -10.83
N THR A 435 -9.23 -6.03 -11.87
CA THR A 435 -9.43 -5.48 -13.21
C THR A 435 -10.77 -5.99 -13.75
N SER A 436 -11.73 -5.09 -13.87
CA SER A 436 -13.02 -5.36 -14.50
C SER A 436 -12.82 -6.06 -15.84
N PRO A 437 -13.60 -7.09 -16.17
CA PRO A 437 -13.67 -7.57 -17.54
C PRO A 437 -14.16 -6.40 -18.40
N SER A 438 -13.37 -6.05 -19.39
CA SER A 438 -13.77 -5.14 -20.47
C SER A 438 -15.06 -5.66 -21.11
N PRO A 439 -15.97 -4.77 -21.53
CA PRO A 439 -17.30 -5.14 -22.03
C PRO A 439 -17.26 -6.06 -23.25
#